data_fdc83b46ad2e15d9236efeee03b02600
#
_entry.id   fdc83b46ad2e15d9236efeee03b02600
#
_cell.length_a   1.000
_cell.length_b   1.000
_cell.length_c   1.000
_cell.angle_alpha   90.00
_cell.angle_beta   90.00
_cell.angle_gamma   90.00
#
_symmetry.space_group_name_H-M   'P 1'
#
loop_
_entity.id
_entity.type
_entity.pdbx_description
1 polymer ?
#
loop_
_entity_poly.entity_id
_entity_poly.type
_entity_poly.pdbx_seq_one_letter_code
_entity_poly.pdbx_strand_id
1 'polypeptide(L)'
;MKDLGNLIESVADAFAESFASRTRRNAGAKRLIAPPPPGTPLLVSLALALEHTGVYLGDNKVAELQDDGFVKTVSLTDFINGDTAPFPLRNGTRIFAACDARSRKPLGTAAVAKMARRLSDEAYYAGYDLIQSNCHLFVAACAAVLKPNDAAFAKLVGKGFASIGRLESVLARKLNGGHRIEWCPVARNRERFHYKLTEEKVARLRLEGKI
;
A
#
# COMPACT_ATOMS: atom_id res chain seq x y z
N MET A 1 13.32 29.91 3.25
CA MET A 1 13.28 29.39 4.63
C MET A 1 11.89 28.98 5.13
N LYS A 2 10.79 29.58 4.62
CA LYS A 2 9.41 29.17 5.02
C LYS A 2 9.02 27.75 4.55
N ASP A 3 9.57 27.27 3.42
CA ASP A 3 9.20 25.96 2.87
C ASP A 3 9.78 24.76 3.65
N LEU A 4 10.95 24.92 4.26
CA LEU A 4 11.59 23.83 5.01
C LEU A 4 10.85 23.55 6.34
N GLY A 5 10.34 24.59 7.01
CA GLY A 5 9.53 24.45 8.22
C GLY A 5 8.25 23.68 7.96
N ASN A 6 7.51 24.08 6.91
CA ASN A 6 6.28 23.41 6.48
C ASN A 6 6.54 21.94 6.05
N LEU A 7 7.69 21.66 5.45
CA LEU A 7 8.07 20.32 5.08
C LEU A 7 8.32 19.44 6.32
N ILE A 8 9.04 19.96 7.30
CA ILE A 8 9.34 19.25 8.55
C ILE A 8 8.04 18.96 9.33
N GLU A 9 7.13 19.93 9.45
CA GLU A 9 5.82 19.74 10.07
C GLU A 9 4.99 18.68 9.34
N SER A 10 4.92 18.77 7.99
CA SER A 10 4.18 17.78 7.18
C SER A 10 4.74 16.36 7.32
N VAL A 11 6.04 16.22 7.43
CA VAL A 11 6.70 14.92 7.67
C VAL A 11 6.41 14.43 9.07
N ALA A 12 6.50 15.30 10.09
CA ALA A 12 6.20 14.95 11.47
C ALA A 12 4.73 14.50 11.65
N ASP A 13 3.79 15.21 11.02
CA ASP A 13 2.37 14.85 11.04
C ASP A 13 2.11 13.49 10.38
N ALA A 14 2.76 13.21 9.24
CA ALA A 14 2.65 11.91 8.58
C ALA A 14 3.22 10.77 9.43
N PHE A 15 4.33 10.99 10.14
CA PHE A 15 4.85 10.02 11.10
C PHE A 15 3.89 9.80 12.27
N ALA A 16 3.30 10.86 12.81
CA ALA A 16 2.34 10.78 13.89
C ALA A 16 1.06 10.02 13.45
N GLU A 17 0.52 10.30 12.26
CA GLU A 17 -0.61 9.58 11.69
C GLU A 17 -0.28 8.10 11.46
N SER A 18 0.89 7.80 10.90
CA SER A 18 1.35 6.43 10.68
C SER A 18 1.47 5.67 12.00
N PHE A 19 2.02 6.30 13.04
CA PHE A 19 2.14 5.71 14.37
C PHE A 19 0.77 5.46 15.01
N ALA A 20 -0.15 6.42 14.96
CA ALA A 20 -1.50 6.29 15.49
C ALA A 20 -2.31 5.21 14.73
N SER A 21 -2.16 5.13 13.41
CA SER A 21 -2.76 4.09 12.56
C SER A 21 -2.20 2.71 12.91
N ARG A 22 -0.90 2.60 13.13
CA ARG A 22 -0.22 1.35 13.55
C ARG A 22 -0.71 0.85 14.91
N THR A 23 -0.88 1.75 15.87
CA THR A 23 -1.38 1.40 17.21
C THR A 23 -2.81 0.86 17.12
N ARG A 24 -3.67 1.50 16.33
CA ARG A 24 -5.05 1.03 16.09
C ARG A 24 -5.09 -0.35 15.42
N ARG A 25 -4.21 -0.64 14.47
CA ARG A 25 -4.13 -1.94 13.78
C ARG A 25 -3.72 -3.09 14.69
N ASN A 26 -2.89 -2.82 15.68
CA ASN A 26 -2.37 -3.83 16.60
C ASN A 26 -3.33 -4.16 17.75
N ALA A 27 -4.34 -3.33 18.00
CA ALA A 27 -5.30 -3.49 19.09
C ALA A 27 -6.35 -4.56 18.79
N GLY A 28 -5.96 -5.84 18.87
CA GLY A 28 -6.92 -6.96 18.98
C GLY A 28 -7.72 -7.32 17.72
N ALA A 29 -7.36 -6.81 16.56
CA ALA A 29 -8.07 -7.08 15.31
C ALA A 29 -8.06 -8.57 14.95
N LYS A 30 -9.25 -9.19 14.83
CA LYS A 30 -9.38 -10.57 14.34
C LYS A 30 -8.84 -10.68 12.91
N ARG A 31 -8.10 -11.75 12.63
CA ARG A 31 -7.55 -12.01 11.29
C ARG A 31 -8.64 -12.39 10.30
N LEU A 32 -8.50 -11.94 9.06
CA LEU A 32 -9.28 -12.47 7.95
C LEU A 32 -8.88 -13.92 7.71
N ILE A 33 -9.85 -14.82 7.67
CA ILE A 33 -9.64 -16.27 7.50
C ILE A 33 -9.40 -16.62 6.02
N ALA A 34 -10.03 -15.87 5.11
CA ALA A 34 -9.92 -16.06 3.66
C ALA A 34 -9.09 -14.96 3.02
N PRO A 35 -8.44 -15.23 1.86
CA PRO A 35 -7.82 -14.17 1.05
C PRO A 35 -8.85 -13.09 0.72
N PRO A 36 -8.46 -11.80 0.74
CA PRO A 36 -9.36 -10.74 0.33
C PRO A 36 -9.71 -10.86 -1.17
N PRO A 37 -10.87 -10.34 -1.61
CA PRO A 37 -11.20 -10.33 -3.03
C PRO A 37 -10.26 -9.41 -3.83
N PRO A 38 -10.09 -9.66 -5.15
CA PRO A 38 -9.34 -8.74 -6.02
C PRO A 38 -9.87 -7.30 -5.93
N GLY A 39 -8.97 -6.34 -6.01
CA GLY A 39 -9.27 -4.91 -5.85
C GLY A 39 -9.20 -4.43 -4.39
N THR A 40 -8.91 -5.31 -3.44
CA THR A 40 -8.73 -4.90 -2.05
C THR A 40 -7.41 -4.13 -1.87
N PRO A 41 -7.44 -2.91 -1.31
CA PRO A 41 -6.22 -2.23 -0.89
C PRO A 41 -5.49 -3.02 0.19
N LEU A 42 -4.20 -3.23 -0.02
CA LEU A 42 -3.30 -3.89 0.94
C LEU A 42 -2.32 -2.87 1.52
N LEU A 43 -1.86 -3.19 2.72
CA LEU A 43 -0.85 -2.43 3.44
C LEU A 43 0.14 -3.38 4.09
N VAL A 44 1.42 -3.06 3.99
CA VAL A 44 2.51 -3.69 4.73
C VAL A 44 3.23 -2.63 5.55
N SER A 45 3.60 -3.00 6.77
CA SER A 45 4.45 -2.13 7.59
C SER A 45 5.90 -2.29 7.15
N LEU A 46 6.57 -1.19 6.95
CA LEU A 46 8.00 -1.12 6.73
C LEU A 46 8.72 -0.87 8.06
N ALA A 47 10.05 -0.95 8.08
CA ALA A 47 10.83 -0.48 9.21
C ALA A 47 10.63 1.04 9.43
N LEU A 48 10.99 1.55 10.61
CA LEU A 48 10.96 2.99 10.94
C LEU A 48 9.57 3.65 10.82
N ALA A 49 8.48 2.93 11.13
CA ALA A 49 7.11 3.44 11.09
C ALA A 49 6.58 3.83 9.69
N LEU A 50 7.30 3.51 8.64
CA LEU A 50 6.83 3.68 7.26
C LEU A 50 5.87 2.57 6.87
N GLU A 51 5.04 2.85 5.87
CA GLU A 51 4.04 1.93 5.35
C GLU A 51 4.07 1.94 3.84
N HIS A 52 3.81 0.77 3.27
CA HIS A 52 3.68 0.61 1.84
C HIS A 52 2.32 0.04 1.49
N THR A 53 1.72 0.51 0.41
CA THR A 53 0.39 0.10 -0.02
C THR A 53 0.37 -0.34 -1.47
N GLY A 54 -0.55 -1.26 -1.76
CA GLY A 54 -0.80 -1.77 -3.10
C GLY A 54 -2.24 -2.25 -3.25
N VAL A 55 -2.61 -2.71 -4.42
CA VAL A 55 -3.92 -3.27 -4.74
C VAL A 55 -3.78 -4.76 -5.02
N TYR A 56 -4.48 -5.59 -4.26
CA TYR A 56 -4.52 -7.03 -4.49
C TYR A 56 -5.25 -7.36 -5.80
N LEU A 57 -4.63 -8.14 -6.65
CA LEU A 57 -5.18 -8.52 -7.96
C LEU A 57 -5.77 -9.93 -8.01
N GLY A 58 -5.67 -10.69 -6.93
CA GLY A 58 -5.90 -12.13 -6.92
C GLY A 58 -4.62 -12.92 -7.22
N ASP A 59 -4.67 -14.24 -7.07
CA ASP A 59 -3.60 -15.18 -7.44
C ASP A 59 -2.21 -14.80 -6.90
N ASN A 60 -2.16 -14.29 -5.66
CA ASN A 60 -0.94 -13.80 -5.00
C ASN A 60 -0.22 -12.67 -5.76
N LYS A 61 -0.95 -11.87 -6.52
CA LYS A 61 -0.42 -10.70 -7.25
C LYS A 61 -0.91 -9.40 -6.65
N VAL A 62 -0.05 -8.41 -6.65
CA VAL A 62 -0.32 -7.06 -6.15
C VAL A 62 0.17 -6.05 -7.20
N ALA A 63 -0.66 -5.06 -7.52
CA ALA A 63 -0.18 -3.88 -8.23
C ALA A 63 0.29 -2.84 -7.21
N GLU A 64 1.48 -2.29 -7.43
CA GLU A 64 2.09 -1.27 -6.57
C GLU A 64 2.77 -0.18 -7.40
N LEU A 65 2.89 1.02 -6.85
CA LEU A 65 3.79 2.05 -7.36
C LEU A 65 5.16 1.84 -6.70
N GLN A 66 6.16 1.63 -7.53
CA GLN A 66 7.55 1.47 -7.07
C GLN A 66 8.30 2.80 -6.99
N ASP A 67 9.46 2.79 -6.38
CA ASP A 67 10.35 3.95 -6.19
C ASP A 67 10.91 4.52 -7.49
N ASP A 68 10.94 3.72 -8.57
CA ASP A 68 11.26 4.17 -9.92
C ASP A 68 10.13 4.94 -10.61
N GLY A 69 8.99 5.12 -9.93
CA GLY A 69 7.81 5.85 -10.42
C GLY A 69 6.90 5.07 -11.33
N PHE A 70 7.18 3.80 -11.59
CA PHE A 70 6.32 2.95 -12.42
C PHE A 70 5.37 2.09 -11.59
N VAL A 71 4.17 1.89 -12.13
CA VAL A 71 3.23 0.91 -11.58
C VAL A 71 3.59 -0.47 -12.11
N LYS A 72 3.79 -1.42 -11.21
CA LYS A 72 4.16 -2.81 -11.55
C LYS A 72 3.27 -3.82 -10.84
N THR A 73 3.08 -4.96 -11.49
CA THR A 73 2.50 -6.15 -10.85
C THR A 73 3.64 -7.00 -10.29
N VAL A 74 3.60 -7.23 -9.00
CA VAL A 74 4.58 -8.04 -8.27
C VAL A 74 3.90 -9.23 -7.60
N SER A 75 4.69 -10.23 -7.19
CA SER A 75 4.17 -11.27 -6.32
C SER A 75 3.83 -10.71 -4.94
N LEU A 76 2.90 -11.35 -4.22
CA LEU A 76 2.61 -10.95 -2.84
C LEU A 76 3.85 -11.07 -1.94
N THR A 77 4.74 -12.00 -2.25
CA THR A 77 6.01 -12.16 -1.55
C THR A 77 6.92 -10.96 -1.78
N ASP A 78 7.04 -10.50 -3.01
CA ASP A 78 7.86 -9.34 -3.35
C ASP A 78 7.25 -8.05 -2.78
N PHE A 79 5.93 -7.93 -2.82
CA PHE A 79 5.22 -6.83 -2.15
C PHE A 79 5.58 -6.71 -0.67
N ILE A 80 5.74 -7.84 0.03
CA ILE A 80 6.08 -7.89 1.45
C ILE A 80 7.57 -7.62 1.69
N ASN A 81 8.43 -8.21 0.86
CA ASN A 81 9.88 -8.23 1.09
C ASN A 81 10.64 -7.14 0.36
N GLY A 82 10.02 -6.52 -0.66
CA GLY A 82 10.67 -5.66 -1.63
C GLY A 82 11.54 -6.48 -2.60
N ASP A 83 11.32 -6.29 -3.90
CA ASP A 83 12.11 -6.99 -4.93
C ASP A 83 13.40 -6.24 -5.26
N THR A 84 13.41 -4.93 -5.11
CA THR A 84 14.55 -4.08 -5.41
C THR A 84 15.05 -3.40 -4.13
N ALA A 85 16.18 -3.88 -3.62
CA ALA A 85 16.91 -3.10 -2.64
C ALA A 85 17.49 -1.84 -3.33
N PRO A 86 17.42 -0.64 -2.72
CA PRO A 86 18.36 -0.35 -1.66
C PRO A 86 17.72 -0.13 -0.28
N PHE A 87 16.44 -0.40 -0.13
CA PHE A 87 15.81 -0.21 1.18
C PHE A 87 15.64 -1.54 1.91
N PRO A 88 16.57 -1.91 2.82
CA PRO A 88 16.40 -3.06 3.72
C PRO A 88 15.22 -2.89 4.69
N LEU A 89 14.33 -1.94 4.39
CA LEU A 89 13.23 -1.54 5.24
C LEU A 89 11.97 -2.38 5.05
N ARG A 90 11.87 -3.16 3.94
CA ARG A 90 10.76 -4.08 3.74
C ARG A 90 11.02 -5.41 4.44
N ASN A 91 10.91 -5.44 5.74
CA ASN A 91 10.85 -6.68 6.52
C ASN A 91 9.42 -6.97 6.99
N GLY A 92 8.45 -6.67 6.15
CA GLY A 92 7.03 -6.75 6.47
C GLY A 92 6.62 -8.14 6.94
N THR A 93 6.43 -8.30 8.24
CA THR A 93 5.96 -9.54 8.84
C THR A 93 4.45 -9.69 8.77
N ARG A 94 3.72 -8.63 8.43
CA ARG A 94 2.25 -8.60 8.45
C ARG A 94 1.70 -7.84 7.25
N ILE A 95 0.65 -8.43 6.64
CA ILE A 95 -0.17 -7.80 5.63
C ILE A 95 -1.50 -7.43 6.26
N PHE A 96 -2.03 -6.29 5.88
CA PHE A 96 -3.35 -5.83 6.26
C PHE A 96 -4.17 -5.55 5.01
N ALA A 97 -5.47 -5.82 5.08
CA ALA A 97 -6.45 -5.48 4.05
C ALA A 97 -7.35 -4.36 4.56
N ALA A 98 -7.68 -3.40 3.69
CA ALA A 98 -8.69 -2.40 4.01
C ALA A 98 -10.06 -3.05 4.11
N CYS A 99 -10.75 -2.84 5.22
CA CYS A 99 -12.06 -3.41 5.53
C CYS A 99 -13.02 -2.32 6.02
N ASP A 100 -14.31 -2.56 5.86
CA ASP A 100 -15.32 -1.83 6.59
C ASP A 100 -15.16 -2.06 8.10
N ALA A 101 -15.07 -1.00 8.88
CA ALA A 101 -14.76 -1.08 10.31
C ALA A 101 -15.85 -1.78 11.13
N ARG A 102 -17.10 -1.80 10.66
CA ARG A 102 -18.24 -2.42 11.35
C ARG A 102 -18.39 -3.89 11.00
N SER A 103 -18.43 -4.20 9.71
CA SER A 103 -18.68 -5.56 9.21
C SER A 103 -17.39 -6.38 9.07
N ARG A 104 -16.22 -5.72 9.03
CA ARG A 104 -14.91 -6.30 8.77
C ARG A 104 -14.76 -6.98 7.41
N LYS A 105 -15.68 -6.66 6.49
CA LYS A 105 -15.59 -7.14 5.11
C LYS A 105 -14.52 -6.37 4.35
N PRO A 106 -13.64 -7.06 3.59
CA PRO A 106 -12.66 -6.39 2.73
C PRO A 106 -13.34 -5.52 1.67
N LEU A 107 -12.73 -4.37 1.37
CA LEU A 107 -13.26 -3.35 0.46
C LEU A 107 -12.79 -3.52 -0.99
N GLY A 108 -12.60 -4.77 -1.44
CA GLY A 108 -12.19 -5.06 -2.82
C GLY A 108 -13.35 -4.98 -3.80
N THR A 109 -13.11 -4.34 -4.96
CA THR A 109 -14.07 -4.32 -6.08
C THR A 109 -13.39 -4.67 -7.41
N ALA A 110 -14.14 -5.25 -8.34
CA ALA A 110 -13.65 -5.57 -9.68
C ALA A 110 -13.17 -4.32 -10.44
N ALA A 111 -13.80 -3.17 -10.23
CA ALA A 111 -13.42 -1.91 -10.86
C ALA A 111 -12.04 -1.45 -10.41
N VAL A 112 -11.75 -1.53 -9.11
CA VAL A 112 -10.43 -1.21 -8.55
C VAL A 112 -9.37 -2.16 -9.07
N ALA A 113 -9.64 -3.47 -9.09
CA ALA A 113 -8.71 -4.46 -9.64
C ALA A 113 -8.42 -4.21 -11.13
N LYS A 114 -9.46 -3.90 -11.92
CA LYS A 114 -9.32 -3.59 -13.36
C LYS A 114 -8.46 -2.35 -13.56
N MET A 115 -8.69 -1.29 -12.77
CA MET A 115 -7.90 -0.05 -12.86
C MET A 115 -6.43 -0.29 -12.51
N ALA A 116 -6.16 -1.00 -11.42
CA ALA A 116 -4.80 -1.32 -10.99
C ALA A 116 -4.05 -2.18 -12.01
N ARG A 117 -4.71 -3.20 -12.58
CA ARG A 117 -4.13 -4.03 -13.67
C ARG A 117 -3.81 -3.18 -14.89
N ARG A 118 -4.76 -2.36 -15.35
CA ARG A 118 -4.56 -1.50 -16.50
C ARG A 118 -3.34 -0.60 -16.34
N LEU A 119 -3.18 0.06 -15.19
CA LEU A 119 -2.02 0.91 -14.92
C LEU A 119 -0.71 0.13 -14.90
N SER A 120 -0.72 -1.10 -14.39
CA SER A 120 0.44 -1.98 -14.39
C SER A 120 0.79 -2.50 -15.81
N ASP A 121 -0.22 -2.92 -16.59
CA ASP A 121 -0.04 -3.44 -17.95
C ASP A 121 0.45 -2.33 -18.90
N GLU A 122 -0.01 -1.09 -18.70
CA GLU A 122 0.46 0.10 -19.42
C GLU A 122 1.86 0.55 -18.95
N ALA A 123 2.49 -0.09 -17.96
CA ALA A 123 3.70 0.38 -17.28
C ALA A 123 3.59 1.88 -16.94
N TYR A 124 2.46 2.27 -16.35
CA TYR A 124 2.10 3.67 -16.16
C TYR A 124 3.11 4.37 -15.26
N TYR A 125 3.70 5.45 -15.78
CA TYR A 125 4.60 6.29 -15.01
C TYR A 125 3.79 7.34 -14.23
N ALA A 126 3.73 7.18 -12.93
CA ALA A 126 3.07 8.13 -12.03
C ALA A 126 4.03 9.17 -11.46
N GLY A 127 5.34 8.95 -11.61
CA GLY A 127 6.36 9.62 -10.83
C GLY A 127 6.37 9.13 -9.37
N TYR A 128 7.48 9.24 -8.71
CA TYR A 128 7.57 8.92 -7.29
C TYR A 128 8.15 10.11 -6.52
N ASP A 129 7.38 10.56 -5.54
CA ASP A 129 7.79 11.57 -4.56
C ASP A 129 7.18 11.18 -3.23
N LEU A 130 8.00 11.00 -2.22
CA LEU A 130 7.56 10.50 -0.90
C LEU A 130 6.45 11.36 -0.28
N ILE A 131 6.41 12.63 -0.64
CA ILE A 131 5.50 13.64 -0.09
C ILE A 131 4.25 13.80 -0.95
N GLN A 132 4.40 13.90 -2.27
CA GLN A 132 3.33 14.34 -3.18
C GLN A 132 2.79 13.22 -4.08
N SER A 133 3.58 12.18 -4.38
CA SER A 133 3.20 11.09 -5.28
C SER A 133 3.82 9.79 -4.82
N ASN A 134 3.08 9.02 -4.04
CA ASN A 134 3.58 7.76 -3.48
C ASN A 134 2.54 6.62 -3.62
N CYS A 135 2.88 5.47 -3.08
CA CYS A 135 2.03 4.28 -3.10
C CYS A 135 0.62 4.52 -2.53
N HIS A 136 0.45 5.42 -1.56
CA HIS A 136 -0.86 5.73 -0.99
C HIS A 136 -1.76 6.44 -2.01
N LEU A 137 -1.21 7.41 -2.77
CA LEU A 137 -1.98 8.10 -3.81
C LEU A 137 -2.27 7.20 -5.01
N PHE A 138 -1.36 6.29 -5.38
CA PHE A 138 -1.66 5.27 -6.39
C PHE A 138 -2.89 4.44 -5.99
N VAL A 139 -2.92 3.90 -4.76
CA VAL A 139 -4.06 3.11 -4.27
C VAL A 139 -5.34 3.95 -4.19
N ALA A 140 -5.23 5.22 -3.77
CA ALA A 140 -6.37 6.14 -3.73
C ALA A 140 -6.92 6.42 -5.14
N ALA A 141 -6.05 6.57 -6.16
CA ALA A 141 -6.45 6.74 -7.55
C ALA A 141 -7.17 5.51 -8.08
N CYS A 142 -6.64 4.31 -7.82
CA CYS A 142 -7.32 3.05 -8.16
C CYS A 142 -8.69 2.95 -7.51
N ALA A 143 -8.82 3.29 -6.22
CA ALA A 143 -10.08 3.28 -5.49
C ALA A 143 -11.11 4.28 -6.07
N ALA A 144 -10.64 5.38 -6.62
CA ALA A 144 -11.47 6.36 -7.32
C ALA A 144 -11.75 6.00 -8.79
N VAL A 145 -11.10 4.95 -9.33
CA VAL A 145 -11.12 4.57 -10.75
C VAL A 145 -10.62 5.71 -11.65
N LEU A 146 -9.57 6.40 -11.19
CA LEU A 146 -8.92 7.52 -11.89
C LEU A 146 -7.42 7.24 -12.06
N LYS A 147 -6.77 7.91 -13.02
CA LYS A 147 -5.31 7.89 -13.10
C LYS A 147 -4.71 8.83 -12.04
N PRO A 148 -3.52 8.50 -11.47
CA PRO A 148 -2.88 9.35 -10.46
C PRO A 148 -2.65 10.80 -10.89
N ASN A 149 -2.42 11.04 -12.18
CA ASN A 149 -2.15 12.38 -12.74
C ASN A 149 -3.40 13.07 -13.32
N ASP A 150 -4.60 12.50 -13.13
CA ASP A 150 -5.84 13.13 -13.59
C ASP A 150 -6.19 14.37 -12.76
N ALA A 151 -6.61 15.44 -13.42
CA ALA A 151 -7.10 16.65 -12.73
C ALA A 151 -8.29 16.37 -11.80
N ALA A 152 -9.15 15.42 -12.18
CA ALA A 152 -10.25 14.96 -11.33
C ALA A 152 -9.75 14.28 -10.05
N PHE A 153 -8.65 13.51 -10.14
CA PHE A 153 -8.03 12.90 -8.96
C PHE A 153 -7.36 13.95 -8.08
N ALA A 154 -6.60 14.88 -8.67
CA ALA A 154 -6.00 16.00 -7.94
C ALA A 154 -7.06 16.82 -7.18
N LYS A 155 -8.23 17.07 -7.78
CA LYS A 155 -9.37 17.73 -7.12
C LYS A 155 -9.95 16.88 -5.98
N LEU A 156 -10.00 15.55 -6.13
CA LEU A 156 -10.51 14.63 -5.13
C LEU A 156 -9.62 14.59 -3.87
N VAL A 157 -8.30 14.51 -4.05
CA VAL A 157 -7.35 14.40 -2.94
C VAL A 157 -6.94 15.75 -2.37
N GLY A 158 -7.04 16.83 -3.15
CA GLY A 158 -6.62 18.17 -2.75
C GLY A 158 -5.09 18.30 -2.67
N LYS A 159 -4.63 19.47 -2.19
CA LYS A 159 -3.21 19.73 -1.94
C LYS A 159 -2.79 19.16 -0.59
N GLY A 160 -1.54 18.74 -0.45
CA GLY A 160 -0.93 18.32 0.80
C GLY A 160 -0.24 16.95 0.71
N PHE A 161 0.22 16.47 1.84
CA PHE A 161 1.01 15.26 1.97
C PHE A 161 0.23 13.98 1.60
N ALA A 162 0.86 13.07 0.88
CA ALA A 162 0.31 11.78 0.48
C ALA A 162 0.36 10.77 1.64
N SER A 163 -0.44 10.99 2.68
CA SER A 163 -0.45 10.20 3.91
C SER A 163 -1.42 9.03 3.87
N ILE A 164 -1.22 8.09 4.81
CA ILE A 164 -2.15 6.98 5.04
C ILE A 164 -3.54 7.48 5.44
N GLY A 165 -3.65 8.55 6.24
CA GLY A 165 -4.93 9.13 6.63
C GLY A 165 -5.70 9.69 5.44
N ARG A 166 -5.00 10.28 4.46
CA ARG A 166 -5.61 10.72 3.20
C ARG A 166 -6.11 9.54 2.39
N LEU A 167 -5.32 8.47 2.27
CA LEU A 167 -5.76 7.23 1.64
C LEU A 167 -7.02 6.70 2.33
N GLU A 168 -7.03 6.55 3.65
CA GLU A 168 -8.18 6.09 4.43
C GLU A 168 -9.43 6.90 4.16
N SER A 169 -9.31 8.23 4.05
CA SER A 169 -10.41 9.13 3.72
C SER A 169 -10.97 8.89 2.31
N VAL A 170 -10.12 8.61 1.33
CA VAL A 170 -10.56 8.27 -0.03
C VAL A 170 -11.23 6.90 -0.05
N LEU A 171 -10.64 5.89 0.61
CA LEU A 171 -11.22 4.55 0.69
C LEU A 171 -12.60 4.58 1.35
N ALA A 172 -12.76 5.30 2.46
CA ALA A 172 -14.03 5.48 3.13
C ALA A 172 -15.10 6.04 2.17
N ARG A 173 -14.79 7.12 1.47
CA ARG A 173 -15.72 7.78 0.54
C ARG A 173 -16.03 6.96 -0.70
N LYS A 174 -15.02 6.29 -1.29
CA LYS A 174 -15.15 5.64 -2.60
C LYS A 174 -15.57 4.18 -2.52
N LEU A 175 -15.19 3.47 -1.47
CA LEU A 175 -15.42 2.03 -1.34
C LEU A 175 -16.36 1.67 -0.20
N ASN A 176 -16.62 2.57 0.74
CA ASN A 176 -17.35 2.25 1.97
C ASN A 176 -18.50 3.22 2.28
N GLY A 177 -19.02 3.92 1.29
CA GLY A 177 -20.17 4.82 1.47
C GLY A 177 -19.96 5.93 2.51
N GLY A 178 -18.73 6.34 2.75
CA GLY A 178 -18.36 7.33 3.76
C GLY A 178 -18.14 6.74 5.17
N HIS A 179 -18.41 5.45 5.38
CA HIS A 179 -18.18 4.80 6.66
C HIS A 179 -16.69 4.58 6.92
N ARG A 180 -16.33 4.55 8.20
CA ARG A 180 -14.96 4.32 8.65
C ARG A 180 -14.43 2.98 8.13
N ILE A 181 -13.16 2.97 7.75
CA ILE A 181 -12.41 1.77 7.41
C ILE A 181 -11.50 1.35 8.56
N GLU A 182 -11.08 0.09 8.55
CA GLU A 182 -10.00 -0.41 9.37
C GLU A 182 -9.07 -1.34 8.57
N TRP A 183 -7.83 -1.47 9.01
CA TRP A 183 -6.87 -2.38 8.42
C TRP A 183 -6.87 -3.71 9.16
N CYS A 184 -7.50 -4.72 8.56
CA CYS A 184 -7.60 -6.04 9.11
C CYS A 184 -6.39 -6.89 8.77
N PRO A 185 -5.71 -7.52 9.74
CA PRO A 185 -4.62 -8.43 9.44
C PRO A 185 -5.14 -9.62 8.60
N VAL A 186 -4.42 -9.94 7.52
CA VAL A 186 -4.71 -11.10 6.69
C VAL A 186 -4.06 -12.33 7.32
N ALA A 187 -4.82 -13.41 7.47
CA ALA A 187 -4.27 -14.69 7.94
C ALA A 187 -3.27 -15.20 6.92
N ARG A 188 -2.06 -15.49 7.38
CA ARG A 188 -1.06 -16.20 6.57
C ARG A 188 -1.47 -17.66 6.53
N ASN A 189 -1.86 -18.16 5.37
CA ASN A 189 -1.83 -19.60 5.16
C ASN A 189 -0.34 -19.97 5.01
N ARG A 190 0.23 -20.65 6.00
CA ARG A 190 1.66 -21.02 6.03
C ARG A 190 2.10 -21.73 4.75
N GLU A 191 1.22 -22.43 4.09
CA GLU A 191 1.50 -23.18 2.85
C GLU A 191 1.52 -22.27 1.59
N ARG A 192 0.81 -21.13 1.60
CA ARG A 192 0.73 -20.21 0.44
C ARG A 192 1.64 -18.99 0.55
N PHE A 193 2.13 -18.69 1.74
CA PHE A 193 3.02 -17.57 2.03
C PHE A 193 4.33 -18.07 2.65
N HIS A 194 4.92 -19.11 2.06
CA HIS A 194 6.24 -19.54 2.48
C HIS A 194 7.27 -18.46 2.13
N TYR A 195 7.74 -17.81 3.17
CA TYR A 195 9.00 -17.10 3.22
C TYR A 195 10.16 -18.06 3.08
N LYS A 196 10.36 -18.61 1.92
CA LYS A 196 11.69 -18.99 1.54
C LYS A 196 12.17 -17.84 0.66
N LEU A 197 13.10 -17.05 1.17
CA LEU A 197 14.11 -16.47 0.32
C LEU A 197 14.53 -17.63 -0.57
N THR A 198 14.18 -17.59 -1.86
CA THR A 198 14.62 -18.64 -2.77
C THR A 198 16.15 -18.68 -2.67
N GLU A 199 16.75 -19.86 -2.79
CA GLU A 199 18.22 -19.98 -2.76
C GLU A 199 18.88 -19.01 -3.76
N GLU A 200 18.21 -18.76 -4.91
CA GLU A 200 18.59 -17.72 -5.88
C GLU A 200 18.61 -16.31 -5.29
N LYS A 201 17.60 -15.93 -4.49
CA LYS A 201 17.55 -14.60 -3.88
C LYS A 201 18.60 -14.45 -2.79
N VAL A 202 18.86 -15.52 -2.02
CA VAL A 202 19.97 -15.57 -1.05
C VAL A 202 21.31 -15.45 -1.75
N ALA A 203 21.52 -16.20 -2.84
CA ALA A 203 22.75 -16.15 -3.64
C ALA A 203 22.96 -14.75 -4.24
N ARG A 204 21.90 -14.12 -4.78
CA ARG A 204 21.96 -12.76 -5.32
C ARG A 204 22.30 -11.73 -4.23
N LEU A 205 21.66 -11.80 -3.07
CA LEU A 205 21.93 -10.88 -1.95
C LEU A 205 23.36 -11.03 -1.41
N ARG A 206 23.91 -12.27 -1.42
CA ARG A 206 25.32 -12.53 -1.07
C ARG A 206 26.27 -11.93 -2.11
N LEU A 207 25.98 -12.10 -3.41
CA LEU A 207 26.79 -11.51 -4.50
C LEU A 207 26.78 -9.98 -4.46
N GLU A 208 25.66 -9.40 -4.02
CA GLU A 208 25.50 -7.95 -3.88
C GLU A 208 26.06 -7.40 -2.55
N GLY A 209 26.63 -8.26 -1.69
CA GLY A 209 27.21 -7.87 -0.39
C GLY A 209 26.17 -7.34 0.62
N LYS A 210 24.90 -7.75 0.47
CA LYS A 210 23.79 -7.28 1.30
C LYS A 210 23.48 -8.19 2.49
N ILE A 211 23.99 -9.44 2.48
CA ILE A 211 23.95 -10.41 3.59
C ILE A 211 25.21 -11.29 3.56
#